data_40703ebbe7dc8b3acb00ff0d8d8bb8d3
#
_entry.id   40703ebbe7dc8b3acb00ff0d8d8bb8d3
#
_cell.length_a   1.000
_cell.length_b   1.000
_cell.length_c   1.000
_cell.angle_alpha   90.00
_cell.angle_beta   90.00
_cell.angle_gamma   90.00
#
_symmetry.space_group_name_H-M   'P 1'
#
loop_
_entity.id
_entity.type
_entity.pdbx_description
1 polymer ?
#
loop_
_entity_poly.entity_id
_entity_poly.type
_entity_poly.pdbx_seq_one_letter_code
_entity_poly.pdbx_strand_id
1 'polypeptide(L)'
;MRKSVEITALGALILLCAGIIIRFQETEPLKAARQNTVEFREKLPEIKKSDAKRDLIASMQGINADFKAFLAFESGLIALPVVQSDNNSFYLDHTFERDEGTAGTLFFDTQCERDDRLRIIYGHTVFGEDDLMFSPLHNLADPGTFASNRRFSLFYPDGAEHYEIMCVFVNDEDDENALNTRIRNFVSEEEEEAFLDAAKEQSLIMSEDMDALTGKLLILQTCIDEHSAKRLCVLAYEKGGG
;
A
#
# COMPACT_ATOMS: atom_id res chain seq x y z
N MET A 1 -46.71 25.60 25.30
CA MET A 1 -46.47 24.66 24.16
C MET A 1 -45.55 25.20 23.04
N ARG A 2 -45.60 26.49 22.67
CA ARG A 2 -44.68 27.01 21.60
C ARG A 2 -43.18 27.01 21.97
N LYS A 3 -42.81 27.31 23.20
CA LYS A 3 -41.39 27.38 23.64
C LYS A 3 -40.66 26.02 23.65
N SER A 4 -41.36 24.91 23.87
CA SER A 4 -40.74 23.57 23.85
C SER A 4 -40.48 23.06 22.44
N VAL A 5 -41.24 23.47 21.44
CA VAL A 5 -41.02 23.12 20.04
C VAL A 5 -39.82 23.88 19.43
N GLU A 6 -39.64 25.14 19.85
CA GLU A 6 -38.49 25.95 19.39
C GLU A 6 -37.16 25.45 19.96
N ILE A 7 -37.13 24.96 21.21
CA ILE A 7 -35.93 24.40 21.85
C ILE A 7 -35.54 23.07 21.21
N THR A 8 -36.52 22.23 20.86
CA THR A 8 -36.24 20.95 20.14
C THR A 8 -35.79 21.16 18.71
N ALA A 9 -36.35 22.15 18.01
CA ALA A 9 -35.92 22.48 16.63
C ALA A 9 -34.48 23.06 16.60
N LEU A 10 -34.15 23.94 17.58
CA LEU A 10 -32.81 24.52 17.68
C LEU A 10 -31.75 23.43 18.04
N GLY A 11 -32.11 22.53 18.97
CA GLY A 11 -31.25 21.38 19.32
C GLY A 11 -30.99 20.45 18.14
N ALA A 12 -32.03 20.13 17.36
CA ALA A 12 -31.89 19.31 16.16
C ALA A 12 -31.01 19.99 15.08
N LEU A 13 -31.18 21.32 14.93
CA LEU A 13 -30.35 22.09 13.97
C LEU A 13 -28.87 22.12 14.38
N ILE A 14 -28.59 22.29 15.67
CA ILE A 14 -27.22 22.27 16.20
C ILE A 14 -26.58 20.89 16.02
N LEU A 15 -27.30 19.81 16.29
CA LEU A 15 -26.82 18.44 16.05
C LEU A 15 -26.59 18.15 14.57
N LEU A 16 -27.44 18.67 13.68
CA LEU A 16 -27.27 18.55 12.24
C LEU A 16 -26.06 19.34 11.74
N CYS A 17 -25.87 20.57 12.22
CA CYS A 17 -24.69 21.38 11.94
C CYS A 17 -23.42 20.75 12.49
N ALA A 18 -23.42 20.21 13.70
CA ALA A 18 -22.29 19.49 14.30
C ALA A 18 -21.96 18.22 13.47
N GLY A 19 -22.98 17.46 13.08
CA GLY A 19 -22.80 16.28 12.21
C GLY A 19 -22.22 16.63 10.83
N ILE A 20 -22.64 17.75 10.23
CA ILE A 20 -22.09 18.26 8.96
C ILE A 20 -20.65 18.74 9.15
N ILE A 21 -20.34 19.44 10.23
CA ILE A 21 -18.99 19.92 10.52
C ILE A 21 -18.04 18.73 10.76
N ILE A 22 -18.45 17.73 11.55
CA ILE A 22 -17.65 16.52 11.79
C ILE A 22 -17.41 15.79 10.47
N ARG A 23 -18.45 15.59 9.64
CA ARG A 23 -18.33 14.95 8.35
C ARG A 23 -17.45 15.76 7.36
N PHE A 24 -17.47 17.09 7.45
CA PHE A 24 -16.63 17.97 6.65
C PHE A 24 -15.16 17.89 7.10
N GLN A 25 -14.89 17.84 8.41
CA GLN A 25 -13.54 17.69 8.95
C GLN A 25 -12.92 16.32 8.65
N GLU A 26 -13.73 15.23 8.66
CA GLU A 26 -13.27 13.89 8.27
C GLU A 26 -12.95 13.77 6.77
N THR A 27 -13.62 14.54 5.91
CA THR A 27 -13.41 14.48 4.46
C THR A 27 -12.23 15.30 3.94
N GLU A 28 -11.78 16.35 4.63
CA GLU A 28 -10.66 17.20 4.16
C GLU A 28 -9.31 16.46 4.09
N PRO A 29 -8.88 15.66 5.09
CA PRO A 29 -7.68 14.84 4.97
C PRO A 29 -7.75 13.82 3.83
N LEU A 30 -8.93 13.23 3.58
CA LEU A 30 -9.11 12.27 2.48
C LEU A 30 -9.08 12.96 1.11
N LYS A 31 -9.58 14.18 0.99
CA LYS A 31 -9.45 14.98 -0.23
C LYS A 31 -7.98 15.29 -0.55
N ALA A 32 -7.19 15.67 0.44
CA ALA A 32 -5.77 15.90 0.27
C ALA A 32 -5.05 14.62 -0.18
N ALA A 33 -5.32 13.47 0.45
CA ALA A 33 -4.78 12.18 0.05
C ALA A 33 -5.17 11.81 -1.39
N ARG A 34 -6.41 12.07 -1.78
CA ARG A 34 -6.89 11.84 -3.16
C ARG A 34 -6.19 12.76 -4.15
N GLN A 35 -6.03 14.03 -3.82
CA GLN A 35 -5.32 14.98 -4.68
C GLN A 35 -3.86 14.57 -4.88
N ASN A 36 -3.17 14.17 -3.81
CA ASN A 36 -1.81 13.65 -3.89
C ASN A 36 -1.73 12.38 -4.73
N THR A 37 -2.68 11.45 -4.57
CA THR A 37 -2.75 10.23 -5.39
C THR A 37 -2.90 10.54 -6.87
N VAL A 38 -3.76 11.49 -7.25
CA VAL A 38 -3.93 11.95 -8.63
C VAL A 38 -2.64 12.59 -9.14
N GLU A 39 -2.03 13.50 -8.38
CA GLU A 39 -0.78 14.16 -8.76
C GLU A 39 0.35 13.15 -8.99
N PHE A 40 0.51 12.16 -8.12
CA PHE A 40 1.52 11.11 -8.30
C PHE A 40 1.23 10.23 -9.52
N ARG A 41 -0.04 9.92 -9.79
CA ARG A 41 -0.44 9.15 -10.98
C ARG A 41 -0.16 9.92 -12.27
N GLU A 42 -0.34 11.24 -12.28
CA GLU A 42 -0.01 12.09 -13.42
C GLU A 42 1.51 12.14 -13.71
N LYS A 43 2.35 11.98 -12.69
CA LYS A 43 3.81 11.90 -12.83
C LYS A 43 4.31 10.54 -13.39
N LEU A 44 3.45 9.53 -13.44
CA LEU A 44 3.82 8.18 -13.92
C LEU A 44 4.43 8.15 -15.33
N PRO A 45 3.90 8.88 -16.35
CA PRO A 45 4.51 8.91 -17.67
C PRO A 45 5.92 9.50 -17.69
N GLU A 46 6.24 10.40 -16.77
CA GLU A 46 7.57 11.01 -16.63
C GLU A 46 8.56 10.01 -16.01
N ILE A 47 8.12 9.24 -15.00
CA ILE A 47 8.93 8.20 -14.35
C ILE A 47 9.34 7.10 -15.34
N LYS A 48 8.55 6.84 -16.36
CA LYS A 48 8.87 5.88 -17.42
C LYS A 48 9.91 6.39 -18.42
N LYS A 49 10.24 7.69 -18.42
CA LYS A 49 11.28 8.31 -19.27
C LYS A 49 12.55 8.53 -18.44
N SER A 50 13.69 8.01 -18.91
CA SER A 50 14.93 7.93 -18.12
C SER A 50 15.46 9.27 -17.56
N ASP A 51 15.35 10.37 -18.31
CA ASP A 51 15.88 11.67 -17.87
C ASP A 51 14.95 12.39 -16.91
N ALA A 52 13.65 12.43 -17.20
CA ALA A 52 12.64 13.01 -16.31
C ALA A 52 12.47 12.25 -14.99
N LYS A 53 12.71 10.93 -15.01
CA LYS A 53 12.69 10.06 -13.82
C LYS A 53 13.66 10.53 -12.75
N ARG A 54 14.92 10.83 -13.13
CA ARG A 54 15.95 11.24 -12.16
C ARG A 54 15.57 12.54 -11.45
N ASP A 55 15.07 13.53 -12.20
CA ASP A 55 14.69 14.82 -11.67
C ASP A 55 13.48 14.70 -10.74
N LEU A 56 12.49 13.89 -11.08
CA LEU A 56 11.32 13.66 -10.25
C LEU A 56 11.69 12.95 -8.94
N ILE A 57 12.49 11.89 -9.00
CA ILE A 57 12.94 11.16 -7.81
C ILE A 57 13.82 12.06 -6.91
N ALA A 58 14.69 12.87 -7.48
CA ALA A 58 15.48 13.83 -6.74
C ALA A 58 14.59 14.90 -6.05
N SER A 59 13.53 15.35 -6.73
CA SER A 59 12.56 16.28 -6.12
C SER A 59 11.82 15.63 -4.95
N MET A 60 11.42 14.36 -5.04
CA MET A 60 10.79 13.63 -3.94
C MET A 60 11.71 13.47 -2.73
N GLN A 61 13.00 13.18 -2.96
CA GLN A 61 14.01 13.15 -1.90
C GLN A 61 14.20 14.53 -1.24
N GLY A 62 14.05 15.60 -2.01
CA GLY A 62 14.11 16.98 -1.50
C GLY A 62 12.90 17.35 -0.62
N ILE A 63 11.73 16.73 -0.87
CA ILE A 63 10.52 16.94 -0.05
C ILE A 63 10.60 16.11 1.22
N ASN A 64 10.99 14.83 1.11
CA ASN A 64 11.04 13.90 2.24
C ASN A 64 12.32 13.06 2.21
N ALA A 65 13.17 13.22 3.22
CA ALA A 65 14.42 12.47 3.36
C ALA A 65 14.22 10.96 3.60
N ASP A 66 13.03 10.55 4.06
CA ASP A 66 12.67 9.14 4.25
C ASP A 66 12.25 8.45 2.94
N PHE A 67 12.15 9.18 1.83
CA PHE A 67 11.81 8.62 0.53
C PHE A 67 12.82 7.56 0.09
N LYS A 68 12.32 6.38 -0.28
CA LYS A 68 13.15 5.26 -0.76
C LYS A 68 12.88 4.91 -2.21
N ALA A 69 11.61 4.81 -2.58
CA ALA A 69 11.21 4.38 -3.92
C ALA A 69 9.86 4.96 -4.32
N PHE A 70 9.53 4.85 -5.60
CA PHE A 70 8.21 5.10 -6.12
C PHE A 70 7.62 3.78 -6.63
N LEU A 71 6.52 3.34 -6.02
CA LEU A 71 5.77 2.16 -6.44
C LEU A 71 4.82 2.54 -7.58
N ALA A 72 4.88 1.81 -8.69
CA ALA A 72 3.97 2.04 -9.81
C ALA A 72 3.56 0.75 -10.51
N PHE A 73 2.26 0.49 -10.54
CA PHE A 73 1.68 -0.56 -11.39
C PHE A 73 1.70 -0.14 -12.85
N GLU A 74 1.97 -1.07 -13.77
CA GLU A 74 1.97 -0.78 -15.21
C GLU A 74 0.61 -0.28 -15.71
N SER A 75 -0.46 -0.78 -15.11
CA SER A 75 -1.86 -0.39 -15.35
C SER A 75 -2.22 0.99 -14.80
N GLY A 76 -1.44 1.52 -13.85
CA GLY A 76 -1.77 2.71 -13.08
C GLY A 76 -2.69 2.45 -11.87
N LEU A 77 -2.91 1.17 -11.48
CA LEU A 77 -3.73 0.81 -10.31
C LEU A 77 -3.25 1.55 -9.05
N ILE A 78 -1.94 1.54 -8.80
CA ILE A 78 -1.28 2.29 -7.74
C ILE A 78 -0.06 2.99 -8.34
N ALA A 79 0.15 4.25 -7.95
CA ALA A 79 1.32 5.06 -8.30
C ALA A 79 1.61 6.01 -7.13
N LEU A 80 2.45 5.58 -6.17
CA LEU A 80 2.65 6.28 -4.90
C LEU A 80 4.11 6.21 -4.43
N PRO A 81 4.60 7.24 -3.71
CA PRO A 81 5.90 7.18 -3.05
C PRO A 81 5.90 6.17 -1.92
N VAL A 82 7.05 5.55 -1.70
CA VAL A 82 7.32 4.64 -0.59
C VAL A 82 8.45 5.22 0.23
N VAL A 83 8.21 5.34 1.52
CA VAL A 83 9.16 5.87 2.51
C VAL A 83 9.69 4.77 3.42
N GLN A 84 10.66 5.09 4.27
CA GLN A 84 11.10 4.23 5.37
C GLN A 84 11.63 5.11 6.50
N SER A 85 10.97 5.07 7.65
CA SER A 85 11.40 5.76 8.86
C SER A 85 12.08 4.80 9.84
N ASP A 86 12.43 5.30 11.00
CA ASP A 86 13.02 4.55 12.11
C ASP A 86 12.01 3.72 12.92
N ASN A 87 10.73 3.78 12.56
CA ASN A 87 9.65 2.99 13.18
C ASN A 87 8.53 2.69 12.20
N ASN A 88 7.75 1.64 12.45
CA ASN A 88 6.63 1.20 11.60
C ASN A 88 5.28 1.88 11.93
N SER A 89 5.28 2.96 12.72
CA SER A 89 4.05 3.63 13.13
C SER A 89 3.90 5.03 12.58
N PHE A 90 4.99 5.76 12.33
CA PHE A 90 4.94 7.17 11.93
C PHE A 90 4.09 7.40 10.67
N TYR A 91 4.32 6.62 9.62
CA TYR A 91 3.60 6.79 8.35
C TYR A 91 2.23 6.12 8.30
N LEU A 92 1.74 5.60 9.42
CA LEU A 92 0.34 5.19 9.52
C LEU A 92 -0.61 6.39 9.54
N ASP A 93 -0.18 7.53 10.07
CA ASP A 93 -0.98 8.74 10.24
C ASP A 93 -0.28 10.02 9.78
N HIS A 94 0.74 9.89 8.89
CA HIS A 94 1.44 11.04 8.30
C HIS A 94 1.51 10.90 6.78
N THR A 95 1.31 12.04 6.10
CA THR A 95 1.43 12.17 4.64
C THR A 95 2.89 12.04 4.19
N PHE A 96 3.09 12.00 2.88
CA PHE A 96 4.44 12.02 2.30
C PHE A 96 5.22 13.28 2.71
N GLU A 97 4.57 14.41 2.87
CA GLU A 97 5.13 15.68 3.33
C GLU A 97 5.39 15.72 4.83
N ARG A 98 5.08 14.63 5.56
CA ARG A 98 5.23 14.45 7.01
C ARG A 98 4.23 15.25 7.84
N ASP A 99 3.14 15.72 7.24
CA ASP A 99 2.01 16.32 7.93
C ASP A 99 1.06 15.22 8.45
N GLU A 100 0.27 15.52 9.48
CA GLU A 100 -0.77 14.60 9.97
C GLU A 100 -1.79 14.31 8.85
N GLY A 101 -2.10 13.02 8.64
CA GLY A 101 -3.02 12.59 7.60
C GLY A 101 -3.47 11.14 7.77
N THR A 102 -4.76 10.91 7.96
CA THR A 102 -5.35 9.60 8.29
C THR A 102 -5.19 8.52 7.22
N ALA A 103 -4.90 8.89 5.97
CA ALA A 103 -4.60 7.93 4.90
C ALA A 103 -3.16 7.40 4.98
N GLY A 104 -2.28 8.07 5.71
CA GLY A 104 -0.88 7.70 5.84
C GLY A 104 -0.09 7.79 4.53
N THR A 105 1.01 7.08 4.48
CA THR A 105 1.89 6.94 3.31
C THR A 105 2.36 5.48 3.21
N LEU A 106 2.66 4.98 2.01
CA LEU A 106 3.26 3.65 1.87
C LEU A 106 4.67 3.62 2.46
N PHE A 107 5.00 2.59 3.23
CA PHE A 107 6.32 2.51 3.85
C PHE A 107 6.87 1.08 3.90
N PHE A 108 8.18 0.96 3.71
CA PHE A 108 8.90 -0.28 3.99
C PHE A 108 8.95 -0.55 5.49
N ASP A 109 8.92 -1.84 5.87
CA ASP A 109 9.25 -2.24 7.23
C ASP A 109 10.62 -1.65 7.61
N THR A 110 10.71 -1.09 8.82
CA THR A 110 11.92 -0.39 9.30
C THR A 110 13.17 -1.26 9.31
N GLN A 111 13.02 -2.58 9.34
CA GLN A 111 14.12 -3.53 9.35
C GLN A 111 14.49 -4.04 7.94
N CYS A 112 13.71 -3.72 6.90
CA CYS A 112 13.99 -4.14 5.54
C CYS A 112 15.21 -3.41 4.98
N GLU A 113 16.15 -4.19 4.46
CA GLU A 113 17.25 -3.71 3.63
C GLU A 113 16.96 -3.99 2.14
N ARG A 114 17.57 -3.20 1.26
CA ARG A 114 17.31 -3.34 -0.18
C ARG A 114 17.70 -4.72 -0.73
N ASP A 115 18.71 -5.34 -0.14
CA ASP A 115 19.25 -6.63 -0.58
C ASP A 115 18.63 -7.84 0.11
N ASP A 116 17.66 -7.63 1.02
CA ASP A 116 16.94 -8.73 1.64
C ASP A 116 16.19 -9.57 0.60
N ARG A 117 16.13 -10.88 0.84
CA ARG A 117 15.44 -11.84 -0.02
C ARG A 117 13.94 -11.59 -0.06
N LEU A 118 13.33 -11.23 1.07
CA LEU A 118 11.93 -10.85 1.20
C LEU A 118 11.82 -9.47 1.84
N ARG A 119 11.09 -8.57 1.20
CA ARG A 119 10.76 -7.25 1.72
C ARG A 119 9.26 -7.06 1.85
N ILE A 120 8.86 -6.12 2.68
CA ILE A 120 7.46 -5.80 2.88
C ILE A 120 7.23 -4.30 2.83
N ILE A 121 6.17 -3.90 2.13
CA ILE A 121 5.64 -2.53 2.09
C ILE A 121 4.25 -2.57 2.73
N TYR A 122 4.05 -1.70 3.69
CA TYR A 122 2.77 -1.48 4.35
C TYR A 122 2.04 -0.29 3.72
N GLY A 123 0.73 -0.35 3.70
CA GLY A 123 -0.14 0.75 3.31
C GLY A 123 -1.54 0.54 3.86
N HIS A 124 -2.26 1.62 4.11
CA HIS A 124 -3.64 1.52 4.59
C HIS A 124 -4.61 1.00 3.53
N THR A 125 -5.62 0.24 4.00
CA THR A 125 -6.93 0.25 3.38
C THR A 125 -7.69 1.44 3.93
N VAL A 126 -8.06 2.38 3.07
CA VAL A 126 -8.91 3.51 3.44
C VAL A 126 -10.35 3.11 3.17
N PHE A 127 -11.06 2.67 4.23
CA PHE A 127 -12.40 2.12 4.10
C PHE A 127 -13.39 3.15 3.55
N GLY A 128 -14.14 2.74 2.52
CA GLY A 128 -15.03 3.63 1.77
C GLY A 128 -14.36 4.40 0.63
N GLU A 129 -13.06 4.20 0.42
CA GLU A 129 -12.26 4.86 -0.63
C GLU A 129 -11.46 3.81 -1.43
N ASP A 130 -12.02 3.34 -2.53
CA ASP A 130 -11.48 2.21 -3.30
C ASP A 130 -10.22 2.55 -4.12
N ASP A 131 -9.85 3.83 -4.22
CA ASP A 131 -8.76 4.33 -5.06
C ASP A 131 -7.58 4.91 -4.27
N LEU A 132 -7.61 4.86 -2.92
CA LEU A 132 -6.58 5.42 -2.06
C LEU A 132 -5.66 4.36 -1.46
N MET A 133 -4.38 4.71 -1.33
CA MET A 133 -3.32 3.89 -0.73
C MET A 133 -3.34 2.45 -1.27
N PHE A 134 -3.52 1.44 -0.40
CA PHE A 134 -3.61 0.03 -0.78
C PHE A 134 -5.04 -0.50 -0.89
N SER A 135 -6.07 0.35 -0.76
CA SER A 135 -7.46 -0.07 -1.01
C SER A 135 -7.64 -0.77 -2.37
N PRO A 136 -7.00 -0.32 -3.49
CA PRO A 136 -7.14 -1.00 -4.79
C PRO A 136 -6.66 -2.47 -4.79
N LEU A 137 -5.79 -2.88 -3.85
CA LEU A 137 -5.28 -4.26 -3.79
C LEU A 137 -6.39 -5.28 -3.52
N HIS A 138 -7.48 -4.89 -2.84
CA HIS A 138 -8.62 -5.76 -2.60
C HIS A 138 -9.28 -6.27 -3.90
N ASN A 139 -9.23 -5.46 -4.95
CA ASN A 139 -9.79 -5.82 -6.25
C ASN A 139 -8.96 -6.89 -6.98
N LEU A 140 -7.73 -7.16 -6.54
CA LEU A 140 -6.88 -8.21 -7.13
C LEU A 140 -7.38 -9.63 -6.85
N ALA A 141 -8.34 -9.82 -5.94
CA ALA A 141 -9.02 -11.11 -5.77
C ALA A 141 -9.94 -11.48 -6.94
N ASP A 142 -10.32 -10.50 -7.78
CA ASP A 142 -11.05 -10.75 -9.04
C ASP A 142 -10.09 -11.19 -10.16
N PRO A 143 -10.37 -12.30 -10.87
CA PRO A 143 -9.46 -12.83 -11.89
C PRO A 143 -9.15 -11.86 -13.04
N GLY A 144 -10.12 -11.05 -13.47
CA GLY A 144 -9.93 -10.08 -14.56
C GLY A 144 -9.03 -8.92 -14.11
N THR A 145 -9.25 -8.44 -12.90
CA THR A 145 -8.43 -7.41 -12.27
C THR A 145 -7.02 -7.90 -12.01
N PHE A 146 -6.85 -9.12 -11.49
CA PHE A 146 -5.55 -9.76 -11.29
C PHE A 146 -4.76 -9.85 -12.59
N ALA A 147 -5.36 -10.42 -13.64
CA ALA A 147 -4.70 -10.60 -14.94
C ALA A 147 -4.22 -9.26 -15.55
N SER A 148 -4.99 -8.18 -15.34
CA SER A 148 -4.70 -6.86 -15.89
C SER A 148 -3.66 -6.07 -15.06
N ASN A 149 -3.38 -6.50 -13.82
CA ASN A 149 -2.56 -5.75 -12.86
C ASN A 149 -1.39 -6.57 -12.30
N ARG A 150 -0.90 -7.56 -13.03
CA ARG A 150 0.15 -8.48 -12.54
C ARG A 150 1.51 -7.84 -12.33
N ARG A 151 1.79 -6.68 -12.95
CA ARG A 151 3.12 -6.10 -12.99
C ARG A 151 3.18 -4.72 -12.39
N PHE A 152 4.22 -4.51 -11.61
CA PHE A 152 4.55 -3.21 -11.06
C PHE A 152 6.07 -3.04 -10.92
N SER A 153 6.51 -1.82 -10.65
CA SER A 153 7.92 -1.51 -10.46
C SER A 153 8.14 -0.65 -9.23
N LEU A 154 9.29 -0.81 -8.61
CA LEU A 154 9.85 0.12 -7.65
C LEU A 154 10.95 0.92 -8.34
N PHE A 155 10.74 2.22 -8.46
CA PHE A 155 11.71 3.14 -9.05
C PHE A 155 12.52 3.79 -7.92
N TYR A 156 13.81 3.55 -7.92
CA TYR A 156 14.79 4.12 -7.00
C TYR A 156 15.60 5.25 -7.68
N PRO A 157 16.35 6.07 -6.92
CA PRO A 157 17.24 7.07 -7.48
C PRO A 157 18.26 6.50 -8.48
N ASP A 158 18.73 5.28 -8.21
CA ASP A 158 19.81 4.61 -8.93
C ASP A 158 19.34 3.51 -9.90
N GLY A 159 18.04 3.23 -9.99
CA GLY A 159 17.55 2.17 -10.87
C GLY A 159 16.07 1.87 -10.72
N ALA A 160 15.67 0.69 -11.16
CA ALA A 160 14.33 0.16 -10.97
C ALA A 160 14.40 -1.35 -10.74
N GLU A 161 13.48 -1.85 -9.93
CA GLU A 161 13.20 -3.26 -9.75
C GLU A 161 11.80 -3.54 -10.30
N HIS A 162 11.66 -4.59 -11.10
CA HIS A 162 10.42 -4.95 -11.77
C HIS A 162 9.85 -6.22 -11.12
N TYR A 163 8.58 -6.17 -10.72
CA TYR A 163 7.91 -7.25 -10.01
C TYR A 163 6.75 -7.81 -10.81
N GLU A 164 6.54 -9.11 -10.66
CA GLU A 164 5.33 -9.77 -11.12
C GLU A 164 4.64 -10.47 -9.93
N ILE A 165 3.32 -10.25 -9.81
CA ILE A 165 2.53 -10.82 -8.71
C ILE A 165 2.40 -12.33 -8.88
N MET A 166 2.74 -13.05 -7.83
CA MET A 166 2.57 -14.50 -7.69
C MET A 166 1.18 -14.87 -7.23
N CYS A 167 0.79 -14.33 -6.08
CA CYS A 167 -0.50 -14.61 -5.47
C CYS A 167 -0.98 -13.47 -4.59
N VAL A 168 -2.26 -13.50 -4.28
CA VAL A 168 -2.90 -12.66 -3.26
C VAL A 168 -3.47 -13.60 -2.21
N PHE A 169 -3.07 -13.45 -0.96
CA PHE A 169 -3.50 -14.30 0.15
C PHE A 169 -3.93 -13.48 1.36
N VAL A 170 -4.63 -14.13 2.28
CA VAL A 170 -5.04 -13.55 3.56
C VAL A 170 -4.20 -14.17 4.66
N ASN A 171 -3.45 -13.33 5.37
CA ASN A 171 -2.70 -13.71 6.56
C ASN A 171 -3.47 -13.25 7.81
N ASP A 172 -3.90 -14.18 8.64
CA ASP A 172 -4.54 -13.89 9.93
C ASP A 172 -3.46 -13.89 11.01
N GLU A 173 -3.03 -12.70 11.45
CA GLU A 173 -1.93 -12.55 12.42
C GLU A 173 -2.26 -13.14 13.82
N ASP A 174 -3.53 -13.45 14.09
CA ASP A 174 -3.97 -14.13 15.32
C ASP A 174 -4.00 -15.67 15.17
N ASP A 175 -3.81 -16.22 13.96
CA ASP A 175 -3.72 -17.66 13.72
C ASP A 175 -2.34 -18.20 14.10
N GLU A 176 -2.29 -19.36 14.76
CA GLU A 176 -1.03 -20.04 15.11
C GLU A 176 -0.18 -20.45 13.88
N ASN A 177 -0.84 -20.57 12.70
CA ASN A 177 -0.21 -20.90 11.42
C ASN A 177 0.02 -19.64 10.55
N ALA A 178 -0.11 -18.43 11.13
CA ALA A 178 0.13 -17.20 10.40
C ALA A 178 1.54 -17.17 9.78
N LEU A 179 1.63 -16.79 8.53
CA LEU A 179 2.91 -16.62 7.86
C LEU A 179 3.69 -15.47 8.48
N ASN A 180 4.98 -15.70 8.76
CA ASN A 180 5.87 -14.63 9.17
C ASN A 180 6.25 -13.76 7.96
N THR A 181 5.40 -12.80 7.63
CA THR A 181 5.63 -11.87 6.53
C THR A 181 6.80 -10.91 6.77
N ARG A 182 7.36 -10.89 7.99
CA ARG A 182 8.51 -10.05 8.36
C ARG A 182 9.85 -10.78 8.29
N ILE A 183 9.87 -12.02 7.81
CA ILE A 183 11.13 -12.70 7.50
C ILE A 183 11.85 -11.94 6.38
N ARG A 184 13.11 -11.65 6.54
CA ARG A 184 13.90 -10.90 5.55
C ARG A 184 14.73 -11.81 4.67
N ASN A 185 15.36 -12.78 5.30
CA ASN A 185 16.19 -13.76 4.62
C ASN A 185 15.87 -15.15 5.18
N PHE A 186 15.65 -16.10 4.30
CA PHE A 186 15.39 -17.49 4.69
C PHE A 186 16.71 -18.15 5.09
N VAL A 187 16.64 -19.03 6.07
CA VAL A 187 17.82 -19.77 6.58
C VAL A 187 18.25 -20.85 5.57
N SER A 188 17.29 -21.38 4.81
CA SER A 188 17.53 -22.41 3.78
C SER A 188 16.53 -22.32 2.65
N GLU A 189 16.79 -23.03 1.54
CA GLU A 189 15.86 -23.16 0.42
C GLU A 189 14.55 -23.84 0.83
N GLU A 190 14.63 -24.83 1.73
CA GLU A 190 13.45 -25.54 2.25
C GLU A 190 12.53 -24.62 3.06
N GLU A 191 13.09 -23.65 3.83
CA GLU A 191 12.31 -22.64 4.55
C GLU A 191 11.60 -21.70 3.57
N GLU A 192 12.28 -21.28 2.52
CA GLU A 192 11.70 -20.44 1.48
C GLU A 192 10.58 -21.19 0.72
N GLU A 193 10.82 -22.43 0.33
CA GLU A 193 9.80 -23.29 -0.31
C GLU A 193 8.57 -23.46 0.57
N ALA A 194 8.77 -23.75 1.86
CA ALA A 194 7.67 -23.88 2.82
C ALA A 194 6.85 -22.60 2.98
N PHE A 195 7.53 -21.43 2.99
CA PHE A 195 6.86 -20.12 3.01
C PHE A 195 6.02 -19.90 1.74
N LEU A 196 6.60 -20.18 0.58
CA LEU A 196 5.92 -20.00 -0.71
C LEU A 196 4.72 -20.96 -0.85
N ASP A 197 4.84 -22.20 -0.40
CA ASP A 197 3.76 -23.19 -0.46
C ASP A 197 2.63 -22.80 0.49
N ALA A 198 2.94 -22.35 1.70
CA ALA A 198 1.91 -21.85 2.63
C ALA A 198 1.20 -20.60 2.11
N ALA A 199 1.91 -19.70 1.43
CA ALA A 199 1.29 -18.53 0.78
C ALA A 199 0.35 -18.95 -0.36
N LYS A 200 0.73 -19.98 -1.14
CA LYS A 200 -0.13 -20.56 -2.19
C LYS A 200 -1.38 -21.22 -1.61
N GLU A 201 -1.24 -22.02 -0.55
CA GLU A 201 -2.37 -22.70 0.10
C GLU A 201 -3.41 -21.72 0.66
N GLN A 202 -2.96 -20.54 1.15
CA GLN A 202 -3.84 -19.49 1.68
C GLN A 202 -4.32 -18.51 0.59
N SER A 203 -3.96 -18.71 -0.69
CA SER A 203 -4.21 -17.73 -1.74
C SER A 203 -5.68 -17.68 -2.15
N LEU A 204 -6.19 -16.46 -2.31
CA LEU A 204 -7.48 -16.17 -2.95
C LEU A 204 -7.39 -16.32 -4.47
N ILE A 205 -6.23 -15.97 -5.00
CA ILE A 205 -5.90 -16.07 -6.42
C ILE A 205 -4.38 -16.18 -6.58
N MET A 206 -3.93 -16.92 -7.59
CA MET A 206 -2.51 -17.11 -7.89
C MET A 206 -2.26 -17.16 -9.39
N SER A 207 -1.02 -16.87 -9.78
CA SER A 207 -0.54 -17.04 -11.16
C SER A 207 -0.32 -18.51 -11.50
N GLU A 208 -0.61 -18.89 -12.73
CA GLU A 208 -0.31 -20.23 -13.24
C GLU A 208 1.19 -20.41 -13.54
N ASP A 209 1.90 -19.33 -13.89
CA ASP A 209 3.30 -19.32 -14.29
C ASP A 209 4.20 -18.99 -13.07
N MET A 210 4.50 -19.99 -12.25
CA MET A 210 5.33 -19.79 -11.06
C MET A 210 6.68 -20.54 -11.11
N ASP A 211 7.19 -20.83 -12.31
CA ASP A 211 8.42 -21.57 -12.46
C ASP A 211 9.68 -20.71 -12.29
N ALA A 212 10.61 -21.23 -11.48
CA ALA A 212 11.96 -20.72 -11.23
C ALA A 212 12.04 -19.26 -10.68
N LEU A 213 11.63 -19.07 -9.44
CA LEU A 213 11.76 -17.79 -8.73
C LEU A 213 13.20 -17.57 -8.26
N THR A 214 14.00 -16.84 -9.04
CA THR A 214 15.39 -16.50 -8.67
C THR A 214 15.56 -15.08 -8.14
N GLY A 215 14.55 -14.21 -8.32
CA GLY A 215 14.59 -12.81 -7.90
C GLY A 215 14.09 -12.60 -6.47
N LYS A 216 14.35 -11.43 -5.91
CA LYS A 216 13.85 -11.02 -4.58
C LYS A 216 12.34 -11.10 -4.49
N LEU A 217 11.83 -11.31 -3.29
CA LEU A 217 10.40 -11.33 -3.00
C LEU A 217 9.96 -10.00 -2.38
N LEU A 218 8.72 -9.60 -2.67
CA LEU A 218 8.11 -8.41 -2.10
C LEU A 218 6.65 -8.68 -1.72
N ILE A 219 6.28 -8.28 -0.52
CA ILE A 219 4.89 -8.28 -0.07
C ILE A 219 4.38 -6.85 -0.02
N LEU A 220 3.20 -6.61 -0.62
CA LEU A 220 2.39 -5.42 -0.35
C LEU A 220 1.30 -5.84 0.64
N GLN A 221 1.30 -5.25 1.84
CA GLN A 221 0.40 -5.65 2.93
C GLN A 221 -0.53 -4.52 3.34
N THR A 222 -1.81 -4.85 3.51
CA THR A 222 -2.84 -3.93 4.01
C THR A 222 -3.84 -4.65 4.91
N CYS A 223 -4.69 -3.89 5.63
CA CYS A 223 -5.77 -4.45 6.43
C CYS A 223 -6.91 -4.97 5.54
N ILE A 224 -7.59 -6.03 5.96
CA ILE A 224 -8.82 -6.50 5.30
C ILE A 224 -10.04 -5.76 5.82
N ASP A 225 -10.08 -5.51 7.14
CA ASP A 225 -11.13 -4.77 7.81
C ASP A 225 -10.56 -4.00 9.01
N GLU A 226 -11.38 -3.12 9.61
CA GLU A 226 -10.96 -2.23 10.70
C GLU A 226 -10.75 -2.94 12.05
N HIS A 227 -11.23 -4.19 12.20
CA HIS A 227 -11.41 -4.82 13.51
C HIS A 227 -10.71 -6.17 13.67
N SER A 228 -10.10 -6.71 12.61
CA SER A 228 -9.43 -8.01 12.66
C SER A 228 -7.91 -7.88 12.51
N ALA A 229 -7.21 -8.93 12.94
CA ALA A 229 -5.79 -9.10 12.68
C ALA A 229 -5.49 -9.59 11.25
N LYS A 230 -6.53 -9.68 10.38
CA LYS A 230 -6.38 -10.18 9.01
C LYS A 230 -5.74 -9.14 8.11
N ARG A 231 -4.76 -9.59 7.36
CA ARG A 231 -4.03 -8.79 6.38
C ARG A 231 -4.20 -9.37 4.99
N LEU A 232 -4.50 -8.49 4.03
CA LEU A 232 -4.38 -8.83 2.62
C LEU A 232 -2.91 -8.66 2.23
N CYS A 233 -2.33 -9.73 1.70
CA CYS A 233 -0.94 -9.78 1.26
C CYS A 233 -0.88 -10.07 -0.23
N VAL A 234 -0.18 -9.23 -0.98
CA VAL A 234 0.12 -9.43 -2.39
C VAL A 234 1.60 -9.80 -2.48
N LEU A 235 1.88 -11.08 -2.74
CA LEU A 235 3.24 -11.59 -2.89
C LEU A 235 3.67 -11.49 -4.35
N ALA A 236 4.82 -10.89 -4.58
CA ALA A 236 5.42 -10.70 -5.90
C ALA A 236 6.89 -11.08 -5.89
N TYR A 237 7.42 -11.43 -7.05
CA TYR A 237 8.84 -11.70 -7.26
C TYR A 237 9.47 -10.71 -8.24
N GLU A 238 10.74 -10.40 -8.02
CA GLU A 238 11.52 -9.57 -8.92
C GLU A 238 11.84 -10.34 -10.20
N LYS A 239 11.48 -9.77 -11.35
CA LYS A 239 11.89 -10.29 -12.66
C LYS A 239 13.32 -9.84 -12.92
N GLY A 240 14.21 -10.77 -13.18
CA GLY A 240 15.56 -10.45 -13.62
C GLY A 240 15.49 -9.48 -14.79
N GLY A 241 16.25 -8.38 -14.72
CA GLY A 241 16.34 -7.41 -15.80
C GLY A 241 16.88 -8.11 -17.06
N GLY A 242 16.07 -8.09 -18.13
CA GLY A 242 16.49 -8.53 -19.45
C GLY A 242 17.42 -7.50 -20.10
#